data_a6cf6610e6edc0dc29abd4215fd67eb9
#
_entry.id   a6cf6610e6edc0dc29abd4215fd67eb9
#
_cell.length_a   1.000
_cell.length_b   1.000
_cell.length_c   1.000
_cell.angle_alpha   90.00
_cell.angle_beta   90.00
_cell.angle_gamma   90.00
#
_symmetry.space_group_name_H-M   'P 1'
#
loop_
_entity.id
_entity.type
_entity.pdbx_description
1 polymer ?
#
loop_
_entity_poly.entity_id
_entity_poly.type
_entity_poly.pdbx_seq_one_letter_code
_entity_poly.pdbx_strand_id
1 'polypeptide(L)'
;MSALFGAGEHNGKRWVLESQLLWSVAARALTLQTNVILDYGCWSREERELFRRRSTDLGARTELIVLDPPLDVLWLRLSARNELAPAATFRITRDELTAYDGSFERPAPEELTAYDRYVVQQQ
;
A
#
# COMPACT_ATOMS: atom_id res chain seq x y z
N MET A 1 -3.53 -8.52 -6.19
CA MET A 1 -4.47 -8.96 -5.12
C MET A 1 -5.92 -8.67 -5.47
N SER A 2 -6.23 -7.50 -5.99
CA SER A 2 -7.61 -7.19 -6.41
C SER A 2 -8.17 -8.15 -7.44
N ALA A 3 -7.34 -8.61 -8.39
CA ALA A 3 -7.75 -9.58 -9.39
C ALA A 3 -8.12 -10.93 -8.77
N LEU A 4 -7.53 -11.28 -7.63
CA LEU A 4 -7.78 -12.55 -6.95
C LEU A 4 -9.06 -12.50 -6.11
N PHE A 5 -9.32 -11.36 -5.47
CA PHE A 5 -10.42 -11.25 -4.50
C PHE A 5 -11.55 -10.32 -4.95
N GLY A 6 -11.39 -9.61 -6.06
CA GLY A 6 -12.31 -8.57 -6.48
C GLY A 6 -12.08 -7.27 -5.72
N ALA A 7 -12.54 -6.17 -6.30
CA ALA A 7 -12.33 -4.84 -5.74
C ALA A 7 -13.23 -4.57 -4.54
N GLY A 8 -12.64 -4.22 -3.41
CA GLY A 8 -13.36 -3.75 -2.21
C GLY A 8 -14.20 -4.78 -1.49
N GLU A 9 -14.61 -5.80 -2.18
CA GLU A 9 -15.56 -6.78 -1.68
C GLU A 9 -14.97 -7.72 -0.63
N HIS A 10 -13.67 -7.90 -0.67
CA HIS A 10 -12.98 -8.87 0.17
C HIS A 10 -11.88 -8.23 1.02
N ASN A 11 -12.11 -7.01 1.47
CA ASN A 11 -11.13 -6.27 2.29
C ASN A 11 -10.69 -7.05 3.52
N GLY A 12 -11.61 -7.74 4.19
CA GLY A 12 -11.28 -8.56 5.35
C GLY A 12 -10.35 -9.72 5.01
N LYS A 13 -10.60 -10.40 3.90
CA LYS A 13 -9.76 -11.50 3.42
C LYS A 13 -8.38 -11.01 3.02
N ARG A 14 -8.34 -9.88 2.32
CA ARG A 14 -7.09 -9.25 1.92
C ARG A 14 -6.25 -8.88 3.13
N TRP A 15 -6.87 -8.29 4.15
CA TRP A 15 -6.20 -7.93 5.38
C TRP A 15 -5.62 -9.15 6.10
N VAL A 16 -6.39 -10.24 6.20
CA VAL A 16 -5.91 -11.47 6.80
C VAL A 16 -4.72 -12.02 6.02
N LEU A 17 -4.80 -12.03 4.70
CA LEU A 17 -3.70 -12.50 3.85
C LEU A 17 -2.43 -11.67 4.08
N GLU A 18 -2.55 -10.34 4.03
CA GLU A 18 -1.41 -9.44 4.17
C GLU A 18 -0.83 -9.46 5.58
N SER A 19 -1.68 -9.41 6.60
CA SER A 19 -1.24 -9.28 7.99
C SER A 19 -0.77 -10.59 8.61
N GLN A 20 -1.12 -11.72 8.05
CA GLN A 20 -0.76 -13.03 8.57
C GLN A 20 0.16 -13.79 7.63
N LEU A 21 -0.36 -14.24 6.49
CA LEU A 21 0.40 -15.11 5.59
C LEU A 21 1.59 -14.38 4.95
N LEU A 22 1.33 -13.28 4.28
CA LEU A 22 2.41 -12.53 3.62
C LEU A 22 3.37 -11.94 4.64
N TRP A 23 2.87 -11.50 5.78
CA TRP A 23 3.73 -11.02 6.84
C TRP A 23 4.63 -12.13 7.39
N SER A 24 4.15 -13.36 7.52
CA SER A 24 4.99 -14.46 8.01
C SER A 24 6.19 -14.71 7.11
N VAL A 25 6.00 -14.58 5.79
CA VAL A 25 7.07 -14.69 4.81
C VAL A 25 8.05 -13.50 4.94
N ALA A 26 7.52 -12.29 5.04
CA ALA A 26 8.33 -11.09 5.22
C ALA A 26 9.16 -11.14 6.50
N ALA A 27 8.54 -11.55 7.60
CA ALA A 27 9.21 -11.68 8.90
C ALA A 27 10.37 -12.68 8.84
N ARG A 28 10.15 -13.80 8.15
CA ARG A 28 11.22 -14.79 7.97
C ARG A 28 12.36 -14.23 7.14
N ALA A 29 12.06 -13.51 6.08
CA ALA A 29 13.08 -12.88 5.24
C ALA A 29 13.90 -11.84 6.04
N LEU A 30 13.24 -11.01 6.84
CA LEU A 30 13.90 -10.03 7.70
C LEU A 30 14.80 -10.72 8.73
N THR A 31 14.32 -11.80 9.32
CA THR A 31 15.11 -12.59 10.29
C THR A 31 16.37 -13.16 9.63
N LEU A 32 16.32 -13.46 8.35
CA LEU A 32 17.45 -13.94 7.57
C LEU A 32 18.28 -12.79 6.96
N GLN A 33 18.05 -11.56 7.42
CA GLN A 33 18.75 -10.35 6.98
C GLN A 33 18.57 -10.03 5.49
N THR A 34 17.41 -10.36 4.96
CA THR A 34 17.02 -10.02 3.58
C THR A 34 16.13 -8.78 3.63
N ASN A 35 16.39 -7.81 2.77
CA ASN A 35 15.55 -6.63 2.64
C ASN A 35 14.17 -7.00 2.08
N VAL A 36 13.14 -6.37 2.60
CA VAL A 36 11.75 -6.65 2.22
C VAL A 36 11.05 -5.35 1.86
N ILE A 37 10.26 -5.39 0.79
CA ILE A 37 9.36 -4.30 0.42
C ILE A 37 7.93 -4.81 0.59
N LEU A 38 7.17 -4.13 1.46
CA LEU A 38 5.74 -4.42 1.62
C LEU A 38 4.97 -3.47 0.71
N ASP A 39 4.66 -3.95 -0.48
CA ASP A 39 3.91 -3.19 -1.46
C ASP A 39 2.42 -3.48 -1.31
N TYR A 40 1.88 -3.11 -0.16
CA TYR A 40 0.46 -3.23 0.16
C TYR A 40 -0.23 -1.88 0.00
N GLY A 41 -1.54 -1.87 0.07
CA GLY A 41 -2.29 -0.62 0.07
C GLY A 41 -1.88 0.28 1.24
N CYS A 42 -1.84 -0.27 2.44
CA CYS A 42 -1.45 0.44 3.66
C CYS A 42 -2.13 1.81 3.80
N TRP A 43 -3.45 1.82 3.58
CA TRP A 43 -4.22 3.06 3.44
C TRP A 43 -4.51 3.74 4.77
N SER A 44 -4.45 3.01 5.89
CA SER A 44 -4.68 3.57 7.21
C SER A 44 -3.38 3.64 8.00
N ARG A 45 -3.33 4.61 8.91
CA ARG A 45 -2.21 4.74 9.83
C ARG A 45 -2.06 3.50 10.70
N GLU A 46 -3.18 2.91 11.11
CA GLU A 46 -3.16 1.72 11.95
C GLU A 46 -2.47 0.54 11.27
N GLU A 47 -2.75 0.31 9.99
CA GLU A 47 -2.09 -0.73 9.22
C GLU A 47 -0.60 -0.49 9.09
N ARG A 48 -0.21 0.73 8.72
CA ARG A 48 1.19 1.11 8.58
C ARG A 48 1.95 0.96 9.89
N GLU A 49 1.34 1.41 10.99
CA GLU A 49 1.95 1.34 12.32
C GLU A 49 2.15 -0.10 12.77
N LEU A 50 1.21 -0.99 12.44
CA LEU A 50 1.35 -2.40 12.75
C LEU A 50 2.60 -2.99 12.09
N PHE A 51 2.77 -2.77 10.80
CA PHE A 51 3.93 -3.30 10.07
C PHE A 51 5.23 -2.63 10.51
N ARG A 52 5.19 -1.34 10.80
CA ARG A 52 6.38 -0.65 11.32
C ARG A 52 6.83 -1.25 12.65
N ARG A 53 5.91 -1.44 13.58
CA ARG A 53 6.25 -2.01 14.90
C ARG A 53 6.75 -3.44 14.81
N ARG A 54 6.09 -4.27 14.00
CA ARG A 54 6.53 -5.65 13.79
C ARG A 54 7.93 -5.72 13.21
N SER A 55 8.25 -4.85 12.26
CA SER A 55 9.57 -4.80 11.63
C SER A 55 10.63 -4.33 12.63
N THR A 56 10.32 -3.30 13.40
CA THR A 56 11.20 -2.77 14.43
C THR A 56 11.49 -3.84 15.50
N ASP A 57 10.48 -4.60 15.90
CA ASP A 57 10.62 -5.68 16.88
C ASP A 57 11.57 -6.77 16.38
N LEU A 58 11.70 -6.94 15.08
CA LEU A 58 12.66 -7.87 14.47
C LEU A 58 14.05 -7.27 14.27
N GLY A 59 14.25 -6.03 14.70
CA GLY A 59 15.52 -5.33 14.55
C GLY A 59 15.73 -4.70 13.18
N ALA A 60 14.71 -4.63 12.35
CA ALA A 60 14.84 -4.06 11.02
C ALA A 60 14.72 -2.53 11.05
N ARG A 61 15.46 -1.88 10.16
CA ARG A 61 15.24 -0.46 9.86
C ARG A 61 14.00 -0.34 8.98
N THR A 62 13.26 0.74 9.16
CA THR A 62 12.01 0.93 8.43
C THR A 62 12.07 2.20 7.58
N GLU A 63 11.61 2.08 6.36
CA GLU A 63 11.44 3.20 5.46
C GLU A 63 10.00 3.25 4.97
N LEU A 64 9.45 4.45 4.88
CA LEU A 64 8.13 4.68 4.32
C LEU A 64 8.25 5.46 3.02
N ILE A 65 7.69 4.91 1.96
CA ILE A 65 7.61 5.60 0.66
C ILE A 65 6.15 5.86 0.38
N VAL A 66 5.79 7.13 0.32
CA VAL A 66 4.41 7.57 0.05
C VAL A 66 4.34 8.08 -1.38
N LEU A 67 3.50 7.46 -2.18
CA LEU A 67 3.21 7.90 -3.54
C LEU A 67 1.85 8.58 -3.51
N ASP A 68 1.85 9.91 -3.54
CA ASP A 68 0.64 10.71 -3.38
C ASP A 68 0.56 11.83 -4.43
N PRO A 69 0.53 11.47 -5.73
CA PRO A 69 0.33 12.48 -6.76
C PRO A 69 -1.10 13.03 -6.70
N PRO A 70 -1.33 14.24 -7.25
CA PRO A 70 -2.67 14.79 -7.31
C PRO A 70 -3.66 13.86 -8.02
N LEU A 71 -4.92 13.91 -7.63
CA LEU A 71 -5.95 13.01 -8.14
C LEU A 71 -6.11 13.09 -9.65
N ASP A 72 -6.02 14.27 -10.23
CA ASP A 72 -6.10 14.47 -11.68
C ASP A 72 -4.94 13.81 -12.41
N VAL A 73 -3.73 13.85 -11.85
CA VAL A 73 -2.56 13.15 -12.40
C VAL A 73 -2.75 11.65 -12.35
N LEU A 74 -3.26 11.14 -11.22
CA LEU A 74 -3.58 9.73 -11.08
C LEU A 74 -4.62 9.28 -12.11
N TRP A 75 -5.64 10.11 -12.31
CA TRP A 75 -6.68 9.81 -13.29
C TRP A 75 -6.13 9.74 -14.71
N LEU A 76 -5.27 10.68 -15.08
CA LEU A 76 -4.64 10.68 -16.41
C LEU A 76 -3.83 9.40 -16.64
N ARG A 77 -3.03 8.99 -15.65
CA ARG A 77 -2.24 7.76 -15.74
C ARG A 77 -3.12 6.53 -15.81
N LEU A 78 -4.16 6.49 -15.00
CA LEU A 78 -5.09 5.37 -14.95
C LEU A 78 -5.90 5.26 -16.25
N SER A 79 -6.35 6.38 -16.80
CA SER A 79 -7.08 6.42 -18.08
C SER A 79 -6.24 5.85 -19.21
N ALA A 80 -4.97 6.27 -19.30
CA ALA A 80 -4.05 5.75 -20.30
C ALA A 80 -3.86 4.24 -20.16
N ARG A 81 -3.70 3.77 -18.94
CA ARG A 81 -3.58 2.33 -18.67
C ARG A 81 -4.84 1.57 -19.05
N ASN A 82 -6.02 2.12 -18.73
CA ASN A 82 -7.30 1.48 -19.07
C ASN A 82 -7.48 1.35 -20.57
N GLU A 83 -7.07 2.35 -21.35
CA GLU A 83 -7.14 2.31 -22.81
C GLU A 83 -6.23 1.24 -23.41
N LEU A 84 -5.05 1.04 -22.84
CA LEU A 84 -4.08 0.08 -23.32
C LEU A 84 -4.29 -1.32 -22.76
N ALA A 85 -5.08 -1.45 -21.71
CA ALA A 85 -5.27 -2.72 -21.03
C ALA A 85 -6.18 -3.67 -21.83
N PRO A 86 -5.91 -4.98 -21.82
CA PRO A 86 -6.85 -5.97 -22.39
C PRO A 86 -8.20 -5.88 -21.71
N ALA A 87 -9.26 -6.30 -22.43
CA ALA A 87 -10.64 -6.25 -21.92
C ALA A 87 -10.81 -7.03 -20.61
N ALA A 88 -10.01 -8.05 -20.37
CA ALA A 88 -10.06 -8.88 -19.15
C ALA A 88 -9.38 -8.22 -17.95
N THR A 89 -8.66 -7.12 -18.16
CA THR A 89 -7.96 -6.41 -17.09
C THR A 89 -8.95 -5.58 -16.28
N PHE A 90 -8.77 -5.59 -14.96
CA PHE A 90 -9.60 -4.78 -14.07
C PHE A 90 -9.46 -3.30 -14.38
N ARG A 91 -10.60 -2.64 -14.55
CA ARG A 91 -10.66 -1.21 -14.84
C ARG A 91 -11.23 -0.46 -13.65
N ILE A 92 -10.65 0.69 -13.35
CA ILE A 92 -11.11 1.55 -12.26
C ILE A 92 -11.74 2.80 -12.87
N THR A 93 -12.98 3.10 -12.47
CA THR A 93 -13.66 4.32 -12.90
C THR A 93 -13.14 5.53 -12.12
N ARG A 94 -13.46 6.73 -12.64
CA ARG A 94 -13.08 7.96 -11.94
C ARG A 94 -13.72 8.07 -10.57
N ASP A 95 -14.98 7.65 -10.43
CA ASP A 95 -15.70 7.68 -9.16
C ASP A 95 -15.06 6.73 -8.15
N GLU A 96 -14.66 5.54 -8.59
CA GLU A 96 -13.94 4.59 -7.76
C GLU A 96 -12.60 5.16 -7.29
N LEU A 97 -11.84 5.78 -8.20
CA LEU A 97 -10.56 6.41 -7.86
C LEU A 97 -10.75 7.51 -6.82
N THR A 98 -11.78 8.35 -6.99
CA THR A 98 -12.09 9.41 -6.02
C THR A 98 -12.43 8.82 -4.66
N ALA A 99 -13.20 7.74 -4.62
CA ALA A 99 -13.53 7.06 -3.38
C ALA A 99 -12.28 6.48 -2.70
N TYR A 100 -11.39 5.86 -3.47
CA TYR A 100 -10.13 5.32 -2.93
C TYR A 100 -9.24 6.44 -2.38
N ASP A 101 -9.13 7.56 -3.08
CA ASP A 101 -8.36 8.71 -2.62
C ASP A 101 -8.91 9.25 -1.30
N GLY A 102 -10.24 9.31 -1.16
CA GLY A 102 -10.89 9.74 0.08
C GLY A 102 -10.69 8.77 1.25
N SER A 103 -10.44 7.50 0.96
CA SER A 103 -10.19 6.47 1.99
C SER A 103 -8.74 6.43 2.44
N PHE A 104 -7.84 7.05 1.73
CA PHE A 104 -6.42 7.06 2.08
C PHE A 104 -6.17 8.02 3.23
N GLU A 105 -5.72 7.48 4.36
CA GLU A 105 -5.29 8.27 5.51
C GLU A 105 -3.83 8.66 5.31
N ARG A 106 -3.61 9.90 4.87
CA ARG A 106 -2.26 10.37 4.57
C ARG A 106 -1.42 10.50 5.83
N PRO A 107 -0.16 10.03 5.81
CA PRO A 107 0.72 10.15 6.97
C PRO A 107 0.92 11.59 7.40
N ALA A 108 0.70 11.86 8.68
CA ALA A 108 1.01 13.15 9.28
C ALA A 108 2.52 13.24 9.60
N PRO A 109 3.05 14.44 9.84
CA PRO A 109 4.49 14.60 10.12
C PRO A 109 5.00 13.72 11.26
N GLU A 110 4.24 13.55 12.32
CA GLU A 110 4.66 12.73 13.45
C GLU A 110 4.70 11.24 13.10
N GLU A 111 3.86 10.79 12.16
CA GLU A 111 3.95 9.43 11.66
C GLU A 111 5.20 9.25 10.82
N LEU A 112 5.46 10.17 9.90
CA LEU A 112 6.62 10.11 9.01
C LEU A 112 7.92 10.01 9.79
N THR A 113 8.07 10.82 10.82
CA THR A 113 9.29 10.88 11.62
C THR A 113 9.51 9.64 12.48
N ALA A 114 8.51 8.78 12.64
CA ALA A 114 8.67 7.51 13.35
C ALA A 114 9.49 6.49 12.57
N TYR A 115 9.59 6.66 11.25
CA TYR A 115 10.40 5.80 10.39
C TYR A 115 11.86 6.24 10.38
N ASP A 116 12.78 5.31 10.12
CA ASP A 116 14.20 5.62 10.00
C ASP A 116 14.45 6.53 8.79
N ARG A 117 13.65 6.35 7.74
CA ARG A 117 13.67 7.20 6.55
C ARG A 117 12.28 7.26 5.95
N TYR A 118 11.94 8.37 5.33
CA TYR A 118 10.69 8.49 4.58
C TYR A 118 10.87 9.35 3.33
N VAL A 119 10.05 9.08 2.33
CA VAL A 119 9.99 9.85 1.08
C VAL A 119 8.53 10.04 0.73
N VAL A 120 8.14 11.26 0.38
CA VAL A 120 6.80 11.56 -0.12
C VAL A 120 6.94 12.08 -1.54
N GLN A 121 6.35 11.38 -2.49
CA GLN A 121 6.36 11.76 -3.90
C GLN A 121 4.98 12.20 -4.33
N GLN A 122 4.88 13.42 -4.84
CA GLN A 122 3.64 14.03 -5.29
C GLN A 122 3.60 14.25 -6.81
N GLN A 123 4.45 13.57 -7.53
CA GLN A 123 4.51 13.71 -8.99
C GLN A 123 3.96 12.54 -9.74
#